data_b6365a025ba2909091255cdd8d822a1a
#
_entry.id   b6365a025ba2909091255cdd8d822a1a
#
_cell.length_a   1.000
_cell.length_b   1.000
_cell.length_c   1.000
_cell.angle_alpha   90.00
_cell.angle_beta   90.00
_cell.angle_gamma   90.00
#
_symmetry.space_group_name_H-M   'P 1'
#
loop_
_entity.id
_entity.type
_entity.pdbx_description
1 polymer ?
#
loop_
_entity_poly.entity_id
_entity_poly.type
_entity_poly.pdbx_seq_one_letter_code
_entity_poly.pdbx_strand_id
1 'polypeptide(L)'
;MRRHTHHKHSSRKGYRRLLDRLAAHESVHRVATGRVKPRMGSGRPIAPISKVRRVESGLSITINTEGAVIDAYVVTDKPEEVAAWMRAEGLAR
;
A
#
# COMPACT_ATOMS: atom_id res chain seq x y z
N MET A 1 -26.99 -9.61 -12.30
CA MET A 1 -26.43 -9.32 -12.10
C MET A 1 -25.58 -8.55 -11.71
N ARG A 2 -25.10 -7.82 -11.36
CA ARG A 2 -24.37 -7.19 -10.83
C ARG A 2 -23.12 -6.82 -11.25
N ARG A 3 -22.69 -6.99 -12.08
CA ARG A 3 -21.50 -6.78 -12.53
C ARG A 3 -21.19 -5.44 -12.83
N HIS A 4 -22.00 -4.55 -12.95
CA HIS A 4 -21.65 -3.21 -13.27
C HIS A 4 -20.83 -2.58 -12.23
N THR A 5 -20.63 -3.16 -11.11
CA THR A 5 -19.80 -2.59 -10.08
C THR A 5 -18.33 -2.93 -10.24
N HIS A 6 -18.00 -3.63 -11.31
CA HIS A 6 -16.66 -4.09 -11.50
C HIS A 6 -15.62 -3.01 -11.60
N HIS A 7 -15.95 -1.86 -12.17
CA HIS A 7 -14.96 -0.82 -12.33
C HIS A 7 -14.40 -0.34 -11.02
N LYS A 8 -15.27 -0.17 -10.05
CA LYS A 8 -14.82 0.25 -8.74
C LYS A 8 -13.98 -0.79 -8.08
N HIS A 9 -14.30 -2.02 -8.33
CA HIS A 9 -13.62 -3.12 -7.70
C HIS A 9 -12.20 -3.31 -8.21
N SER A 10 -11.89 -2.88 -9.42
CA SER A 10 -10.55 -3.10 -9.92
C SER A 10 -9.51 -2.31 -9.14
N SER A 11 -9.81 -1.07 -8.73
CA SER A 11 -8.90 -0.32 -7.87
C SER A 11 -8.71 -1.00 -6.54
N ARG A 12 -9.79 -1.50 -5.98
CA ARG A 12 -9.71 -2.23 -4.73
C ARG A 12 -8.88 -3.47 -4.83
N LYS A 13 -9.00 -4.19 -5.93
CA LYS A 13 -8.22 -5.41 -6.11
C LYS A 13 -6.73 -5.13 -6.14
N GLY A 14 -6.32 -4.08 -6.85
CA GLY A 14 -4.92 -3.75 -6.90
C GLY A 14 -4.36 -3.41 -5.54
N TYR A 15 -5.10 -2.63 -4.79
CA TYR A 15 -4.73 -2.24 -3.45
C TYR A 15 -4.69 -3.45 -2.51
N ARG A 16 -5.67 -4.34 -2.62
CA ARG A 16 -5.70 -5.55 -1.83
C ARG A 16 -4.50 -6.44 -2.08
N ARG A 17 -4.14 -6.61 -3.34
CA ARG A 17 -2.99 -7.42 -3.69
C ARG A 17 -1.72 -6.88 -3.07
N LEU A 18 -1.58 -5.56 -3.08
CA LEU A 18 -0.43 -4.94 -2.46
C LEU A 18 -0.38 -5.23 -0.98
N LEU A 19 -1.51 -5.08 -0.30
CA LEU A 19 -1.57 -5.37 1.14
C LEU A 19 -1.24 -6.83 1.41
N ASP A 20 -1.74 -7.72 0.58
CA ASP A 20 -1.47 -9.15 0.74
C ASP A 20 0.01 -9.47 0.55
N ARG A 21 0.65 -8.82 -0.42
CA ARG A 21 2.09 -9.00 -0.63
C ARG A 21 2.88 -8.53 0.58
N LEU A 22 2.50 -7.39 1.12
CA LEU A 22 3.17 -6.87 2.31
C LEU A 22 2.99 -7.80 3.48
N ALA A 23 1.76 -8.29 3.68
CA ALA A 23 1.47 -9.17 4.79
C ALA A 23 2.15 -10.52 4.67
N ALA A 24 2.48 -10.93 3.46
CA ALA A 24 3.14 -12.22 3.23
C ALA A 24 4.64 -12.19 3.50
N HIS A 25 5.23 -11.01 3.66
CA HIS A 25 6.66 -10.91 3.94
C HIS A 25 6.95 -11.48 5.32
N GLU A 26 8.01 -12.28 5.41
CA GLU A 26 8.28 -13.02 6.64
C GLU A 26 8.56 -12.11 7.84
N SER A 27 9.05 -10.91 7.60
CA SER A 27 9.35 -9.96 8.66
C SER A 27 8.19 -9.03 9.00
N VAL A 28 7.04 -9.23 8.37
CA VAL A 28 5.85 -8.42 8.63
C VAL A 28 4.89 -9.21 9.49
N HIS A 29 4.53 -8.63 10.64
CA HIS A 29 3.60 -9.26 11.57
C HIS A 29 2.15 -8.97 11.21
N ARG A 30 1.90 -7.75 10.72
CA ARG A 30 0.54 -7.33 10.42
C ARG A 30 0.57 -6.09 9.52
N VAL A 31 -0.45 -5.95 8.70
CA VAL A 31 -0.68 -4.74 7.93
C VAL A 31 -2.08 -4.24 8.27
N ALA A 32 -2.17 -2.96 8.61
CA ALA A 32 -3.45 -2.33 8.96
C ALA A 32 -3.65 -1.12 8.06
N THR A 33 -4.88 -0.89 7.65
CA THR A 33 -5.19 0.29 6.86
C THR A 33 -5.70 1.39 7.76
N GLY A 34 -5.37 2.62 7.41
CA GLY A 34 -5.82 3.78 8.13
C GLY A 34 -6.77 4.59 7.28
N ARG A 35 -6.46 5.88 7.16
CA ARG A 35 -7.34 6.82 6.49
C ARG A 35 -7.31 6.63 4.98
N VAL A 36 -8.48 6.78 4.36
CA VAL A 36 -8.61 6.75 2.90
C VAL A 36 -9.12 8.12 2.47
N LYS A 37 -8.43 8.73 1.51
CA LYS A 37 -8.80 10.04 0.98
C LYS A 37 -8.93 9.95 -0.53
N PRO A 38 -9.79 10.78 -1.14
CA PRO A 38 -9.82 10.87 -2.59
C PRO A 38 -8.47 11.37 -3.08
N ARG A 39 -8.02 10.82 -4.18
CA ARG A 39 -6.79 11.28 -4.79
C ARG A 39 -7.11 12.47 -5.68
N MET A 40 -6.43 13.58 -5.39
CA MET A 40 -6.57 14.77 -6.19
C MET A 40 -5.50 14.72 -7.26
N GLY A 41 -5.80 15.14 -8.42
CA GLY A 41 -4.84 15.12 -9.50
C GLY A 41 -4.99 13.91 -10.37
N SER A 42 -4.27 13.91 -11.47
CA SER A 42 -4.36 12.88 -12.49
C SER A 42 -2.99 12.29 -12.74
N GLY A 43 -2.97 11.22 -13.50
CA GLY A 43 -1.76 10.56 -13.86
C GLY A 43 -1.50 9.36 -13.00
N ARG A 44 -0.60 8.51 -13.46
CA ARG A 44 -0.25 7.29 -12.75
C ARG A 44 0.88 7.55 -11.77
N PRO A 45 0.81 7.00 -10.58
CA PRO A 45 1.95 7.08 -9.68
C PRO A 45 3.09 6.24 -10.25
N ILE A 46 4.31 6.69 -9.95
CA ILE A 46 5.51 5.97 -10.40
C ILE A 46 5.59 4.62 -9.71
N ALA A 47 5.24 4.60 -8.44
CA ALA A 47 5.17 3.38 -7.67
C ALA A 47 3.92 3.45 -6.80
N PRO A 48 3.32 2.31 -6.46
CA PRO A 48 2.10 2.34 -5.66
C PRO A 48 2.31 2.94 -4.26
N ILE A 49 3.49 2.76 -3.68
CA ILE A 49 3.79 3.35 -2.38
C ILE A 49 4.63 4.60 -2.61
N SER A 50 4.05 5.76 -2.30
CA SER A 50 4.71 7.04 -2.55
C SER A 50 5.47 7.57 -1.36
N LYS A 51 5.21 7.08 -0.16
CA LYS A 51 5.85 7.57 1.04
C LYS A 51 6.01 6.43 2.03
N VAL A 52 7.19 6.33 2.63
CA VAL A 52 7.50 5.32 3.62
C VAL A 52 8.18 6.03 4.78
N ARG A 53 7.64 5.87 5.99
CA ARG A 53 8.23 6.50 7.17
C ARG A 53 8.35 5.50 8.29
N ARG A 54 9.40 5.63 9.08
CA ARG A 54 9.55 4.82 10.28
C ARG A 54 8.60 5.32 11.36
N VAL A 55 7.94 4.37 11.99
CA VAL A 55 7.14 4.63 13.18
C VAL A 55 7.54 3.62 14.24
N GLU A 56 7.00 3.78 15.42
CA GLU A 56 7.42 2.97 16.56
C GLU A 56 7.26 1.48 16.31
N SER A 57 6.17 1.07 15.69
CA SER A 57 5.87 -0.35 15.50
C SER A 57 6.29 -0.88 14.13
N GLY A 58 6.94 -0.04 13.32
CA GLY A 58 7.35 -0.49 11.99
C GLY A 58 7.39 0.64 10.99
N LEU A 59 6.49 0.60 10.01
CA LEU A 59 6.44 1.57 8.94
C LEU A 59 5.04 2.11 8.74
N SER A 60 4.98 3.41 8.44
CA SER A 60 3.75 4.04 7.95
C SER A 60 3.97 4.28 6.46
N ILE A 61 3.03 3.84 5.65
CA ILE A 61 3.16 3.96 4.20
C ILE A 61 1.93 4.67 3.63
N THR A 62 2.14 5.32 2.48
CA THR A 62 1.08 5.96 1.73
C THR A 62 0.94 5.24 0.40
N ILE A 63 -0.23 4.70 0.15
CA ILE A 63 -0.51 3.91 -1.05
C ILE A 63 -1.39 4.75 -1.97
N ASN A 64 -0.99 4.85 -3.23
CA ASN A 64 -1.74 5.57 -4.24
C ASN A 64 -2.40 4.59 -5.19
N THR A 65 -3.71 4.74 -5.34
CA THR A 65 -4.47 4.02 -6.35
C THR A 65 -4.99 5.03 -7.36
N GLU A 66 -5.74 4.60 -8.33
CA GLU A 66 -6.29 5.51 -9.31
C GLU A 66 -7.23 6.54 -8.72
N GLY A 67 -7.96 6.17 -7.71
CA GLY A 67 -8.97 7.08 -7.17
C GLY A 67 -8.79 7.44 -5.71
N ALA A 68 -7.75 6.94 -5.05
CA ALA A 68 -7.63 7.14 -3.61
C ALA A 68 -6.19 7.14 -3.15
N VAL A 69 -5.96 7.79 -2.03
CA VAL A 69 -4.71 7.74 -1.29
C VAL A 69 -5.04 7.08 0.05
N ILE A 70 -4.32 6.05 0.38
CA ILE A 70 -4.63 5.22 1.54
C ILE A 70 -3.41 5.16 2.44
N ASP A 71 -3.61 5.48 3.71
CA ASP A 71 -2.56 5.30 4.71
C ASP A 71 -2.62 3.86 5.20
N ALA A 72 -1.47 3.26 5.41
CA ALA A 72 -1.40 1.92 5.96
C ALA A 72 -0.21 1.82 6.90
N TYR A 73 -0.25 0.84 7.77
CA TYR A 73 0.79 0.62 8.76
C TYR A 73 1.27 -0.80 8.66
N VAL A 74 2.59 -0.96 8.57
CA VAL A 74 3.22 -2.27 8.47
C VAL A 74 3.92 -2.52 9.80
N VAL A 75 3.43 -3.47 10.56
CA VAL A 75 4.00 -3.81 11.86
C VAL A 75 5.15 -4.79 11.62
N THR A 76 6.35 -4.36 11.97
CA THR A 76 7.54 -5.17 11.74
C THR A 76 8.65 -4.78 12.71
N ASP A 77 9.44 -5.76 13.09
CA ASP A 77 10.65 -5.53 13.89
C ASP A 77 11.85 -5.18 13.01
N LYS A 78 11.71 -5.30 11.70
CA LYS A 78 12.81 -5.05 10.76
C LYS A 78 12.39 -4.05 9.69
N PRO A 79 12.12 -2.81 10.10
CA PRO A 79 11.57 -1.83 9.15
C PRO A 79 12.53 -1.52 8.00
N GLU A 80 13.83 -1.46 8.23
CA GLU A 80 14.76 -1.17 7.15
C GLU A 80 14.80 -2.30 6.12
N GLU A 81 14.71 -3.53 6.57
CA GLU A 81 14.69 -4.67 5.68
C GLU A 81 13.43 -4.65 4.82
N VAL A 82 12.28 -4.40 5.45
CA VAL A 82 11.02 -4.36 4.73
C VAL A 82 10.99 -3.20 3.75
N ALA A 83 11.48 -2.03 4.15
CA ALA A 83 11.52 -0.88 3.26
C ALA A 83 12.42 -1.13 2.06
N ALA A 84 13.58 -1.75 2.27
CA ALA A 84 14.49 -2.08 1.19
C ALA A 84 13.85 -3.09 0.23
N TRP A 85 13.15 -4.05 0.78
CA TRP A 85 12.44 -5.04 -0.03
C TRP A 85 11.36 -4.37 -0.88
N MET A 86 10.61 -3.45 -0.31
CA MET A 86 9.59 -2.72 -1.08
C MET A 86 10.20 -2.01 -2.28
N ARG A 87 11.35 -1.38 -2.08
CA ARG A 87 12.03 -0.67 -3.17
C ARG A 87 12.57 -1.65 -4.21
N ALA A 88 13.13 -2.75 -3.76
CA ALA A 88 13.67 -3.76 -4.68
C ALA A 88 12.58 -4.39 -5.53
N GLU A 89 11.38 -4.50 -4.98
CA GLU A 89 10.25 -5.08 -5.70
C GLU A 89 9.51 -4.04 -6.55
N GLY A 90 9.96 -2.81 -6.56
CA GLY A 90 9.28 -1.76 -7.32
C GLY A 90 7.98 -1.27 -6.69
N LEU A 91 7.71 -1.63 -5.45
CA LEU A 91 6.49 -1.21 -4.77
C LEU A 91 6.61 0.21 -4.24
N ALA A 92 7.82 0.64 -3.92
CA ALA A 92 8.10 1.99 -3.46
C ALA A 92 9.30 2.54 -4.23
N ARG A 93 9.41 3.85 -4.26
CA ARG A 93 10.56 4.49 -4.91
C ARG A 93 11.77 4.44 -4.00
#